data_b546023378dbd72e58348f5e94356a12
#
_entry.id   b546023378dbd72e58348f5e94356a12
#
_cell.length_a   1.000
_cell.length_b   1.000
_cell.length_c   1.000
_cell.angle_alpha   90.00
_cell.angle_beta   90.00
_cell.angle_gamma   90.00
#
_symmetry.space_group_name_H-M   'P 1'
#
loop_
_entity.id
_entity.type
_entity.pdbx_description
1 polymer ?
#
loop_
_entity_poly.entity_id
_entity_poly.type
_entity_poly.pdbx_seq_one_letter_code
_entity_poly.pdbx_strand_id
1 'polypeptide(L)'
;MKKFTLLALQGPDGTQTDLAPLVNAALDNQGRLSVLHLGPVPIMVPSVGAAPYAMPIIPDGWMDERNAMSEDLGVAQEKTRSYLQKQGLTGEVGTLCIEPSAMHDLVAKRALFADISIVLNSLRSYEVAFDNVVYGLLFEAPGPVMLNVTQDSKAFAPESVLIAWNNSLPAAHAVRAALPLLKTAKEVTIGVFDADPSKWGDGEAPGADLAVWLSHHGCNVTVQEYATGRKSISGAILERAQERAADLVVMGAYGRKHWQERIFGGTTQSMIAQQDVAVLLAH
;
A
#
# COMPACT_ATOMS: atom_id res chain seq x y z
N MET A 1 12.24 -19.44 -7.80
CA MET A 1 11.57 -18.13 -7.65
C MET A 1 10.20 -18.34 -7.04
N LYS A 2 9.79 -17.51 -6.08
CA LYS A 2 8.48 -17.62 -5.48
C LYS A 2 7.48 -16.90 -6.40
N LYS A 3 6.40 -17.57 -6.79
CA LYS A 3 5.33 -16.95 -7.57
C LYS A 3 4.62 -15.91 -6.68
N PHE A 4 4.49 -14.69 -7.17
CA PHE A 4 3.74 -13.64 -6.49
C PHE A 4 2.29 -13.59 -6.94
N THR A 5 1.40 -13.38 -6.00
CA THR A 5 0.00 -13.00 -6.26
C THR A 5 -0.15 -11.52 -5.91
N LEU A 6 -0.32 -10.68 -6.91
CA LEU A 6 -0.47 -9.24 -6.76
C LEU A 6 -1.95 -8.86 -6.90
N LEU A 7 -2.40 -7.96 -6.03
CA LEU A 7 -3.71 -7.31 -6.15
C LEU A 7 -3.48 -5.81 -6.36
N ALA A 8 -3.81 -5.30 -7.54
CA ALA A 8 -3.79 -3.87 -7.85
C ALA A 8 -5.17 -3.27 -7.63
N LEU A 9 -5.21 -2.14 -6.91
CA LEU A 9 -6.41 -1.35 -6.68
C LEU A 9 -6.22 0.03 -7.31
N GLN A 10 -7.12 0.41 -8.21
CA GLN A 10 -7.05 1.70 -8.90
C GLN A 10 -8.41 2.36 -9.02
N GLY A 11 -8.40 3.69 -9.17
CA GLY A 11 -9.61 4.48 -9.44
C GLY A 11 -10.15 4.26 -10.85
N PRO A 12 -11.30 4.88 -11.19
CA PRO A 12 -11.88 4.82 -12.53
C PRO A 12 -10.93 5.38 -13.60
N ASP A 13 -10.15 6.40 -13.24
CA ASP A 13 -9.20 7.11 -14.10
C ASP A 13 -7.84 6.40 -14.22
N GLY A 14 -7.69 5.21 -13.60
CA GLY A 14 -6.47 4.43 -13.63
C GLY A 14 -6.06 4.03 -15.04
N THR A 15 -4.78 4.21 -15.37
CA THR A 15 -4.25 3.96 -16.72
C THR A 15 -3.55 2.60 -16.81
N GLN A 16 -3.37 2.13 -18.03
CA GLN A 16 -2.60 0.91 -18.30
C GLN A 16 -1.10 1.10 -18.00
N THR A 17 -0.58 2.33 -18.13
CA THR A 17 0.80 2.68 -17.80
C THR A 17 1.08 2.51 -16.32
N ASP A 18 0.11 2.77 -15.46
CA ASP A 18 0.25 2.57 -14.00
C ASP A 18 0.37 1.08 -13.64
N LEU A 19 -0.17 0.21 -14.47
CA LEU A 19 -0.10 -1.24 -14.30
C LEU A 19 1.19 -1.86 -14.85
N ALA A 20 1.96 -1.15 -15.68
CA ALA A 20 3.13 -1.71 -16.36
C ALA A 20 4.17 -2.33 -15.42
N PRO A 21 4.57 -1.71 -14.29
CA PRO A 21 5.51 -2.31 -13.34
C PRO A 21 4.99 -3.62 -12.72
N LEU A 22 3.67 -3.68 -12.46
CA LEU A 22 3.02 -4.86 -11.89
C LEU A 22 2.92 -5.99 -12.89
N VAL A 23 2.65 -5.66 -14.15
CA VAL A 23 2.63 -6.61 -15.27
C VAL A 23 4.01 -7.23 -15.44
N ASN A 24 5.07 -6.40 -15.50
CA ASN A 24 6.45 -6.87 -15.59
C ASN A 24 6.81 -7.78 -14.38
N ALA A 25 6.48 -7.34 -13.17
CA ALA A 25 6.72 -8.13 -11.96
C ALA A 25 5.98 -9.49 -11.99
N ALA A 26 4.75 -9.51 -12.48
CA ALA A 26 3.99 -10.76 -12.60
C ALA A 26 4.60 -11.69 -13.67
N LEU A 27 5.04 -11.17 -14.81
CA LEU A 27 5.68 -11.94 -15.87
C LEU A 27 7.04 -12.51 -15.42
N ASP A 28 7.91 -11.67 -14.86
CA ASP A 28 9.26 -12.06 -14.43
C ASP A 28 9.27 -13.14 -13.34
N ASN A 29 8.22 -13.12 -12.49
CA ASN A 29 8.10 -14.08 -11.39
C ASN A 29 7.09 -15.20 -11.66
N GLN A 30 6.57 -15.34 -12.88
CA GLN A 30 5.50 -16.29 -13.20
C GLN A 30 4.32 -16.19 -12.19
N GLY A 31 4.06 -14.97 -11.77
CA GLY A 31 3.06 -14.63 -10.77
C GLY A 31 1.67 -14.43 -11.36
N ARG A 32 0.75 -13.98 -10.51
CA ARG A 32 -0.61 -13.63 -10.88
C ARG A 32 -0.87 -12.17 -10.55
N LEU A 33 -1.53 -11.44 -11.43
CA LEU A 33 -1.99 -10.08 -11.21
C LEU A 33 -3.52 -10.04 -11.29
N SER A 34 -4.16 -9.64 -10.20
CA SER A 34 -5.58 -9.29 -10.18
C SER A 34 -5.72 -7.77 -10.07
N VAL A 35 -6.67 -7.20 -10.79
CA VAL A 35 -6.91 -5.74 -10.79
C VAL A 35 -8.34 -5.47 -10.35
N LEU A 36 -8.52 -4.58 -9.40
CA LEU A 36 -9.81 -4.12 -8.92
C LEU A 36 -9.95 -2.61 -9.16
N HIS A 37 -10.88 -2.24 -10.01
CA HIS A 37 -11.27 -0.84 -10.21
C HIS A 37 -12.29 -0.43 -9.17
N LEU A 38 -12.04 0.66 -8.47
CA LEU A 38 -12.85 1.17 -7.37
C LEU A 38 -13.45 2.51 -7.76
N GLY A 39 -14.77 2.62 -7.69
CA GLY A 39 -15.51 3.87 -7.90
C GLY A 39 -16.38 4.19 -6.68
N PRO A 40 -16.08 5.28 -5.95
CA PRO A 40 -16.93 5.70 -4.86
C PRO A 40 -18.25 6.26 -5.41
N VAL A 41 -19.35 5.85 -4.81
CA VAL A 41 -20.63 6.53 -5.03
C VAL A 41 -20.86 7.57 -3.93
N PRO A 42 -21.62 8.63 -4.21
CA PRO A 42 -21.96 9.61 -3.19
C PRO A 42 -22.67 8.94 -2.00
N ILE A 43 -22.37 9.42 -0.78
CA ILE A 43 -23.03 8.93 0.42
C ILE A 43 -24.52 9.30 0.30
N MET A 44 -25.39 8.29 0.42
CA MET A 44 -26.83 8.54 0.47
C MET A 44 -27.16 9.12 1.86
N VAL A 45 -27.36 10.42 1.91
CA VAL A 45 -27.92 11.08 3.10
C VAL A 45 -29.44 11.00 2.97
N PRO A 46 -30.12 10.11 3.70
CA PRO A 46 -31.57 10.05 3.64
C PRO A 46 -32.15 11.38 4.14
N SER A 47 -32.89 12.10 3.32
CA SER A 47 -33.70 13.20 3.81
C SER A 47 -34.81 12.61 4.69
N VAL A 48 -34.66 12.77 6.00
CA VAL A 48 -35.72 12.37 6.95
C VAL A 48 -36.82 13.38 6.81
N GLY A 49 -37.88 13.04 6.08
CA GLY A 49 -39.12 13.83 6.10
C GLY A 49 -39.64 13.95 7.53
N ALA A 50 -40.26 15.07 7.89
CA ALA A 50 -40.77 15.40 9.22
C ALA A 50 -41.89 14.46 9.70
N ALA A 51 -42.20 13.38 9.00
CA ALA A 51 -43.25 12.43 9.36
C ALA A 51 -42.62 11.13 9.93
N PRO A 52 -43.20 10.56 11.01
CA PRO A 52 -42.68 9.37 11.70
C PRO A 52 -42.58 8.10 10.85
N TYR A 53 -43.13 8.11 9.64
CA TYR A 53 -43.16 6.98 8.69
C TYR A 53 -42.71 7.38 7.26
N ALA A 54 -42.01 8.50 7.12
CA ALA A 54 -41.51 8.90 5.79
C ALA A 54 -40.45 7.90 5.31
N MET A 55 -40.68 7.36 4.13
CA MET A 55 -39.62 6.53 3.45
C MET A 55 -38.44 7.43 3.11
N PRO A 56 -37.20 6.90 3.19
CA PRO A 56 -36.02 7.63 2.73
C PRO A 56 -36.22 8.04 1.26
N ILE A 57 -36.08 9.33 1.00
CA ILE A 57 -36.14 9.84 -0.38
C ILE A 57 -34.71 9.76 -0.92
N ILE A 58 -34.52 9.04 -2.03
CA ILE A 58 -33.25 9.03 -2.77
C ILE A 58 -33.09 10.42 -3.37
N PRO A 59 -31.94 11.12 -3.12
CA PRO A 59 -31.70 12.42 -3.71
C PRO A 59 -31.76 12.39 -5.24
N ASP A 60 -32.32 13.43 -5.84
CA ASP A 60 -32.33 13.57 -7.29
C ASP A 60 -30.89 13.56 -7.82
N GLY A 61 -30.65 12.84 -8.92
CA GLY A 61 -29.33 12.71 -9.52
C GLY A 61 -28.40 11.64 -8.91
N TRP A 62 -28.68 11.15 -7.69
CA TRP A 62 -27.81 10.12 -7.05
C TRP A 62 -27.73 8.82 -7.89
N MET A 63 -28.85 8.39 -8.45
CA MET A 63 -28.89 7.22 -9.33
C MET A 63 -28.11 7.46 -10.63
N ASP A 64 -28.17 8.67 -11.16
CA ASP A 64 -27.44 9.04 -12.40
C ASP A 64 -25.95 9.05 -12.17
N GLU A 65 -25.47 9.65 -11.06
CA GLU A 65 -24.06 9.64 -10.68
C GLU A 65 -23.54 8.21 -10.45
N ARG A 66 -24.31 7.38 -9.73
CA ARG A 66 -23.96 5.97 -9.52
C ARG A 66 -23.88 5.19 -10.83
N ASN A 67 -24.84 5.41 -11.74
CA ASN A 67 -24.87 4.72 -13.03
C ASN A 67 -23.70 5.17 -13.92
N ALA A 68 -23.40 6.47 -13.97
CA ALA A 68 -22.24 7.01 -14.67
C ALA A 68 -20.94 6.40 -14.15
N MET A 69 -20.73 6.37 -12.82
CA MET A 69 -19.57 5.74 -12.20
C MET A 69 -19.48 4.24 -12.58
N SER A 70 -20.60 3.53 -12.57
CA SER A 70 -20.63 2.10 -12.91
C SER A 70 -20.26 1.86 -14.38
N GLU A 71 -20.68 2.76 -15.28
CA GLU A 71 -20.33 2.71 -16.71
C GLU A 71 -18.84 2.98 -16.92
N ASP A 72 -18.28 4.02 -16.29
CA ASP A 72 -16.86 4.35 -16.33
C ASP A 72 -16.00 3.19 -15.85
N LEU A 73 -16.39 2.56 -14.73
CA LEU A 73 -15.72 1.36 -14.23
C LEU A 73 -15.80 0.18 -15.20
N GLY A 74 -16.92 -0.01 -15.88
CA GLY A 74 -17.07 -1.05 -16.90
C GLY A 74 -16.13 -0.84 -18.09
N VAL A 75 -16.01 0.40 -18.55
CA VAL A 75 -15.05 0.79 -19.59
C VAL A 75 -13.60 0.58 -19.14
N ALA A 76 -13.25 0.99 -17.92
CA ALA A 76 -11.92 0.80 -17.36
C ALA A 76 -11.57 -0.69 -17.22
N GLN A 77 -12.52 -1.51 -16.75
CA GLN A 77 -12.38 -2.96 -16.64
C GLN A 77 -12.05 -3.62 -17.99
N GLU A 78 -12.78 -3.28 -19.04
CA GLU A 78 -12.58 -3.89 -20.35
C GLU A 78 -11.25 -3.47 -20.98
N LYS A 79 -10.86 -2.20 -20.83
CA LYS A 79 -9.54 -1.71 -21.24
C LYS A 79 -8.41 -2.47 -20.53
N THR A 80 -8.54 -2.66 -19.22
CA THR A 80 -7.54 -3.38 -18.42
C THR A 80 -7.50 -4.86 -18.80
N ARG A 81 -8.64 -5.51 -18.97
CA ARG A 81 -8.71 -6.91 -19.41
C ARG A 81 -8.01 -7.12 -20.75
N SER A 82 -8.33 -6.27 -21.72
CA SER A 82 -7.69 -6.30 -23.05
C SER A 82 -6.19 -6.06 -22.98
N TYR A 83 -5.75 -5.15 -22.10
CA TYR A 83 -4.32 -4.89 -21.87
C TYR A 83 -3.61 -6.11 -21.30
N LEU A 84 -4.11 -6.71 -20.21
CA LEU A 84 -3.51 -7.90 -19.60
C LEU A 84 -3.43 -9.07 -20.59
N GLN A 85 -4.49 -9.30 -21.38
CA GLN A 85 -4.49 -10.34 -22.40
C GLN A 85 -3.40 -10.12 -23.47
N LYS A 86 -3.21 -8.89 -23.94
CA LYS A 86 -2.14 -8.53 -24.88
C LYS A 86 -0.75 -8.77 -24.30
N GLN A 87 -0.59 -8.63 -22.98
CA GLN A 87 0.67 -8.91 -22.27
C GLN A 87 0.85 -10.42 -21.95
N GLY A 88 -0.10 -11.26 -22.32
CA GLY A 88 -0.04 -12.69 -22.03
C GLY A 88 -0.35 -13.06 -20.59
N LEU A 89 -0.94 -12.14 -19.81
CA LEU A 89 -1.36 -12.40 -18.44
C LEU A 89 -2.84 -12.78 -18.39
N THR A 90 -3.12 -13.87 -17.66
CA THR A 90 -4.48 -14.24 -17.26
C THR A 90 -4.70 -13.78 -15.84
N GLY A 91 -5.34 -12.64 -15.66
CA GLY A 91 -5.69 -12.07 -14.36
C GLY A 91 -7.18 -11.81 -14.23
N GLU A 92 -7.66 -11.80 -13.00
CA GLU A 92 -9.00 -11.35 -12.70
C GLU A 92 -9.06 -9.82 -12.74
N VAL A 93 -10.00 -9.26 -13.50
CA VAL A 93 -10.27 -7.81 -13.50
C VAL A 93 -11.69 -7.60 -13.03
N GLY A 94 -11.84 -6.98 -11.87
CA GLY A 94 -13.12 -6.69 -11.24
C GLY A 94 -13.39 -5.20 -11.11
N THR A 95 -14.64 -4.88 -10.78
CA THR A 95 -15.06 -3.51 -10.43
C THR A 95 -15.81 -3.52 -9.10
N LEU A 96 -15.75 -2.42 -8.38
CA LEU A 96 -16.48 -2.21 -7.15
C LEU A 96 -16.99 -0.77 -7.11
N CYS A 97 -18.32 -0.59 -7.24
CA CYS A 97 -19.00 0.69 -7.22
C CYS A 97 -19.87 0.77 -5.95
N ILE A 98 -19.31 1.35 -4.87
CA ILE A 98 -19.97 1.38 -3.56
C ILE A 98 -19.62 2.63 -2.77
N GLU A 99 -20.30 2.85 -1.65
CA GLU A 99 -19.96 3.90 -0.70
C GLU A 99 -18.53 3.69 -0.14
N PRO A 100 -17.75 4.78 -0.01
CA PRO A 100 -16.39 4.71 0.50
C PRO A 100 -16.26 3.99 1.85
N SER A 101 -17.23 4.19 2.75
CA SER A 101 -17.24 3.57 4.09
C SER A 101 -17.31 2.05 4.08
N ALA A 102 -17.83 1.44 3.02
CA ALA A 102 -17.93 -0.02 2.89
C ALA A 102 -16.73 -0.63 2.12
N MET A 103 -15.83 0.21 1.57
CA MET A 103 -14.72 -0.28 0.77
C MET A 103 -13.71 -1.09 1.57
N HIS A 104 -13.43 -0.69 2.83
CA HIS A 104 -12.41 -1.34 3.65
C HIS A 104 -12.64 -2.86 3.78
N ASP A 105 -13.83 -3.30 4.17
CA ASP A 105 -14.17 -4.71 4.36
C ASP A 105 -14.09 -5.51 3.05
N LEU A 106 -14.58 -4.93 1.94
CA LEU A 106 -14.59 -5.62 0.66
C LEU A 106 -13.20 -5.76 0.03
N VAL A 107 -12.35 -4.73 0.12
CA VAL A 107 -10.97 -4.82 -0.38
C VAL A 107 -10.13 -5.77 0.48
N ALA A 108 -10.35 -5.78 1.80
CA ALA A 108 -9.67 -6.72 2.69
C ALA A 108 -10.00 -8.17 2.33
N LYS A 109 -11.27 -8.48 2.05
CA LYS A 109 -11.70 -9.82 1.59
C LYS A 109 -11.07 -10.20 0.25
N ARG A 110 -10.90 -9.26 -0.67
CA ARG A 110 -10.20 -9.50 -1.95
C ARG A 110 -8.71 -9.73 -1.77
N ALA A 111 -8.11 -9.13 -0.75
CA ALA A 111 -6.69 -9.21 -0.45
C ALA A 111 -6.27 -10.47 0.34
N LEU A 112 -7.20 -11.31 0.79
CA LEU A 112 -6.91 -12.48 1.63
C LEU A 112 -5.85 -13.43 1.05
N PHE A 113 -5.75 -13.52 -0.26
CA PHE A 113 -4.82 -14.41 -0.96
C PHE A 113 -3.81 -13.65 -1.83
N ALA A 114 -3.68 -12.33 -1.64
CA ALA A 114 -2.64 -11.53 -2.27
C ALA A 114 -1.37 -11.55 -1.41
N ASP A 115 -0.22 -11.81 -2.03
CA ASP A 115 1.07 -11.66 -1.36
C ASP A 115 1.41 -10.18 -1.13
N ILE A 116 1.01 -9.30 -2.06
CA ILE A 116 1.16 -7.84 -1.94
C ILE A 116 -0.09 -7.19 -2.55
N SER A 117 -0.70 -6.25 -1.82
CA SER A 117 -1.75 -5.38 -2.33
C SER A 117 -1.15 -4.03 -2.70
N ILE A 118 -1.45 -3.52 -3.89
CA ILE A 118 -0.90 -2.28 -4.41
C ILE A 118 -2.04 -1.28 -4.62
N VAL A 119 -1.98 -0.12 -3.96
CA VAL A 119 -2.93 0.96 -4.18
C VAL A 119 -2.29 1.98 -5.10
N LEU A 120 -2.85 2.13 -6.31
CA LEU A 120 -2.32 3.01 -7.35
C LEU A 120 -2.78 4.46 -7.14
N ASN A 121 -1.98 5.39 -7.65
CA ASN A 121 -2.17 6.83 -7.40
C ASN A 121 -3.48 7.39 -7.96
N SER A 122 -4.08 6.75 -8.97
CA SER A 122 -5.41 7.15 -9.48
C SER A 122 -6.51 7.13 -8.43
N LEU A 123 -6.38 6.30 -7.38
CA LEU A 123 -7.36 6.27 -6.30
C LEU A 123 -7.26 7.48 -5.35
N ARG A 124 -6.12 8.19 -5.33
CA ARG A 124 -5.92 9.37 -4.47
C ARG A 124 -6.85 10.55 -4.80
N SER A 125 -7.36 10.62 -6.05
CA SER A 125 -8.37 11.61 -6.43
C SER A 125 -9.68 11.45 -5.63
N TYR A 126 -9.87 10.31 -4.99
CA TYR A 126 -11.01 9.95 -4.17
C TYR A 126 -10.55 9.73 -2.71
N GLU A 127 -10.18 10.82 -2.03
CA GLU A 127 -9.50 10.80 -0.72
C GLU A 127 -10.16 9.86 0.30
N VAL A 128 -11.48 9.97 0.51
CA VAL A 128 -12.21 9.13 1.47
C VAL A 128 -12.17 7.65 1.08
N ALA A 129 -12.25 7.35 -0.21
CA ALA A 129 -12.14 5.98 -0.71
C ALA A 129 -10.72 5.44 -0.53
N PHE A 130 -9.71 6.25 -0.87
CA PHE A 130 -8.30 5.91 -0.70
C PHE A 130 -7.99 5.56 0.77
N ASP A 131 -8.41 6.40 1.71
CA ASP A 131 -8.16 6.19 3.14
C ASP A 131 -8.82 4.90 3.65
N ASN A 132 -10.09 4.65 3.27
CA ASN A 132 -10.78 3.42 3.66
C ASN A 132 -10.13 2.17 3.03
N VAL A 133 -9.69 2.25 1.78
CA VAL A 133 -8.98 1.15 1.09
C VAL A 133 -7.67 0.84 1.80
N VAL A 134 -6.83 1.86 2.05
CA VAL A 134 -5.56 1.68 2.76
C VAL A 134 -5.79 1.14 4.17
N TYR A 135 -6.80 1.63 4.87
CA TYR A 135 -7.19 1.12 6.18
C TYR A 135 -7.54 -0.38 6.14
N GLY A 136 -8.47 -0.77 5.26
CA GLY A 136 -8.89 -2.17 5.13
C GLY A 136 -7.72 -3.10 4.81
N LEU A 137 -6.84 -2.69 3.91
CA LEU A 137 -5.68 -3.48 3.53
C LEU A 137 -4.65 -3.61 4.66
N LEU A 138 -4.42 -2.54 5.46
CA LEU A 138 -3.44 -2.55 6.55
C LEU A 138 -3.93 -3.28 7.81
N PHE A 139 -5.23 -3.21 8.11
CA PHE A 139 -5.74 -3.69 9.41
C PHE A 139 -6.66 -4.91 9.30
N GLU A 140 -7.24 -5.17 8.14
CA GLU A 140 -8.24 -6.23 7.95
C GLU A 140 -7.77 -7.30 6.94
N ALA A 141 -6.64 -7.07 6.24
CA ALA A 141 -6.02 -8.04 5.34
C ALA A 141 -4.71 -8.58 5.91
N PRO A 142 -4.31 -9.81 5.57
CA PRO A 142 -3.10 -10.44 6.13
C PRO A 142 -1.79 -9.98 5.47
N GLY A 143 -1.86 -9.38 4.29
CA GLY A 143 -0.70 -9.03 3.47
C GLY A 143 -0.26 -7.58 3.61
N PRO A 144 0.95 -7.24 3.12
CA PRO A 144 1.45 -5.87 3.08
C PRO A 144 0.74 -5.05 2.01
N VAL A 145 0.80 -3.74 2.20
CA VAL A 145 0.31 -2.75 1.24
C VAL A 145 1.50 -2.01 0.64
N MET A 146 1.54 -1.92 -0.67
CA MET A 146 2.51 -1.11 -1.40
C MET A 146 1.82 0.10 -2.00
N LEU A 147 2.41 1.29 -1.79
CA LEU A 147 1.92 2.57 -2.27
C LEU A 147 2.98 3.24 -3.15
N ASN A 148 2.56 4.23 -3.93
CA ASN A 148 3.43 5.09 -4.73
C ASN A 148 4.24 4.34 -5.79
N VAL A 149 3.69 3.28 -6.34
CA VAL A 149 4.25 2.61 -7.51
C VAL A 149 3.89 3.45 -8.74
N THR A 150 4.90 3.99 -9.41
CA THR A 150 4.77 4.73 -10.69
C THR A 150 5.25 3.85 -11.84
N GLN A 151 5.03 4.29 -13.08
CA GLN A 151 5.44 3.53 -14.27
C GLN A 151 6.94 3.21 -14.31
N ASP A 152 7.78 4.08 -13.75
CA ASP A 152 9.24 3.94 -13.71
C ASP A 152 9.74 3.29 -12.40
N SER A 153 8.82 2.85 -11.56
CA SER A 153 9.17 2.28 -10.25
C SER A 153 9.88 0.95 -10.37
N LYS A 154 11.00 0.83 -9.68
CA LYS A 154 11.73 -0.43 -9.50
C LYS A 154 11.32 -1.19 -8.24
N ALA A 155 10.20 -0.86 -7.60
CA ALA A 155 9.80 -1.41 -6.31
C ALA A 155 9.70 -2.95 -6.29
N PHE A 156 9.45 -3.59 -7.44
CA PHE A 156 9.38 -5.06 -7.56
C PHE A 156 10.73 -5.73 -7.91
N ALA A 157 11.71 -4.96 -8.33
CA ALA A 157 13.09 -5.39 -8.55
C ALA A 157 14.06 -4.29 -8.06
N PRO A 158 14.02 -3.96 -6.76
CA PRO A 158 14.76 -2.83 -6.22
C PRO A 158 16.26 -3.09 -6.23
N GLU A 159 17.03 -2.07 -6.55
CA GLU A 159 18.49 -2.09 -6.40
C GLU A 159 18.89 -1.64 -4.99
N SER A 160 18.23 -0.58 -4.47
CA SER A 160 18.47 -0.02 -3.14
C SER A 160 17.18 -0.01 -2.33
N VAL A 161 17.22 -0.55 -1.11
CA VAL A 161 16.07 -0.59 -0.20
C VAL A 161 16.45 0.04 1.14
N LEU A 162 15.60 0.92 1.64
CA LEU A 162 15.67 1.46 3.00
C LEU A 162 14.61 0.81 3.88
N ILE A 163 15.02 0.10 4.91
CA ILE A 163 14.13 -0.39 5.97
C ILE A 163 14.10 0.62 7.09
N ALA A 164 12.96 1.25 7.37
CA ALA A 164 12.78 2.08 8.54
C ALA A 164 12.43 1.18 9.74
N TRP A 165 13.45 0.87 10.53
CA TRP A 165 13.37 -0.10 11.61
C TRP A 165 13.16 0.56 12.98
N ASN A 166 12.24 0.02 13.75
CA ASN A 166 11.93 0.48 15.11
C ASN A 166 11.64 -0.66 16.09
N ASN A 167 12.13 -1.87 15.84
CA ASN A 167 11.98 -3.08 16.66
C ASN A 167 10.52 -3.37 17.09
N SER A 168 9.55 -3.02 16.24
CA SER A 168 8.13 -3.29 16.47
C SER A 168 7.66 -4.50 15.68
N LEU A 169 6.55 -5.10 16.13
CA LEU A 169 5.93 -6.22 15.41
C LEU A 169 5.49 -5.83 13.98
N PRO A 170 4.85 -4.66 13.75
CA PRO A 170 4.57 -4.20 12.39
C PRO A 170 5.80 -4.05 11.51
N ALA A 171 6.92 -3.54 12.04
CA ALA A 171 8.17 -3.45 11.28
C ALA A 171 8.71 -4.85 10.92
N ALA A 172 8.64 -5.80 11.86
CA ALA A 172 9.02 -7.18 11.59
C ALA A 172 8.12 -7.85 10.54
N HIS A 173 6.81 -7.58 10.58
CA HIS A 173 5.86 -8.06 9.55
C HIS A 173 6.21 -7.48 8.17
N ALA A 174 6.47 -6.18 8.08
CA ALA A 174 6.84 -5.52 6.82
C ALA A 174 8.13 -6.12 6.23
N VAL A 175 9.16 -6.30 7.04
CA VAL A 175 10.44 -6.91 6.60
C VAL A 175 10.23 -8.34 6.12
N ARG A 176 9.47 -9.16 6.87
CA ARG A 176 9.18 -10.54 6.46
C ARG A 176 8.41 -10.60 5.15
N ALA A 177 7.42 -9.75 4.97
CA ALA A 177 6.64 -9.66 3.75
C ALA A 177 7.49 -9.18 2.55
N ALA A 178 8.40 -8.23 2.78
CA ALA A 178 9.31 -7.70 1.76
C ALA A 178 10.49 -8.65 1.44
N LEU A 179 10.72 -9.70 2.20
CA LEU A 179 11.91 -10.56 2.07
C LEU A 179 12.20 -11.03 0.63
N PRO A 180 11.23 -11.42 -0.19
CA PRO A 180 11.49 -11.78 -1.57
C PRO A 180 12.12 -10.64 -2.39
N LEU A 181 11.71 -9.39 -2.14
CA LEU A 181 12.24 -8.19 -2.79
C LEU A 181 13.64 -7.83 -2.23
N LEU A 182 13.81 -7.92 -0.91
CA LEU A 182 15.08 -7.66 -0.23
C LEU A 182 16.20 -8.59 -0.70
N LYS A 183 15.88 -9.84 -1.04
CA LYS A 183 16.85 -10.83 -1.54
C LYS A 183 17.36 -10.51 -2.94
N THR A 184 16.64 -9.74 -3.72
CA THR A 184 17.04 -9.34 -5.08
C THR A 184 17.74 -7.99 -5.11
N ALA A 185 17.63 -7.21 -4.04
CA ALA A 185 18.23 -5.89 -3.92
C ALA A 185 19.78 -5.99 -3.87
N LYS A 186 20.46 -5.03 -4.50
CA LYS A 186 21.92 -4.90 -4.45
C LYS A 186 22.38 -4.43 -3.07
N GLU A 187 21.61 -3.56 -2.45
CA GLU A 187 21.87 -2.98 -1.13
C GLU A 187 20.57 -2.86 -0.31
N VAL A 188 20.62 -3.31 0.95
CA VAL A 188 19.56 -3.15 1.93
C VAL A 188 20.11 -2.38 3.12
N THR A 189 19.59 -1.18 3.36
CA THR A 189 19.96 -0.38 4.54
C THR A 189 18.90 -0.50 5.61
N ILE A 190 19.29 -0.92 6.81
CA ILE A 190 18.45 -0.85 8.00
C ILE A 190 18.70 0.52 8.64
N GLY A 191 17.73 1.43 8.51
CA GLY A 191 17.76 2.75 9.12
C GLY A 191 17.04 2.74 10.48
N VAL A 192 17.78 3.06 11.53
CA VAL A 192 17.23 3.26 12.88
C VAL A 192 17.20 4.76 13.15
N PHE A 193 16.03 5.32 13.40
CA PHE A 193 15.82 6.74 13.56
C PHE A 193 15.58 7.09 15.02
N ASP A 194 16.41 7.97 15.59
CA ASP A 194 16.41 8.37 17.01
C ASP A 194 16.41 7.12 17.92
N ALA A 195 17.42 6.29 17.76
CA ALA A 195 17.61 5.10 18.59
C ALA A 195 17.57 5.46 20.09
N ASP A 196 16.72 4.78 20.83
CA ASP A 196 16.64 4.91 22.29
C ASP A 196 17.00 3.56 22.93
N PRO A 197 18.23 3.39 23.40
CA PRO A 197 18.69 2.13 23.98
C PRO A 197 17.79 1.60 25.11
N SER A 198 17.11 2.49 25.85
CA SER A 198 16.23 2.13 26.94
C SER A 198 14.94 1.47 26.48
N LYS A 199 14.49 1.72 25.23
CA LYS A 199 13.28 1.15 24.63
C LYS A 199 13.51 -0.17 23.92
N TRP A 200 14.76 -0.44 23.54
CA TRP A 200 15.02 -1.52 22.59
C TRP A 200 15.28 -2.86 23.26
N GLY A 201 15.74 -2.89 24.49
CA GLY A 201 16.02 -4.14 25.22
C GLY A 201 17.11 -5.04 24.60
N ASP A 202 17.65 -4.65 23.47
CA ASP A 202 18.52 -5.45 22.58
C ASP A 202 20.00 -5.05 22.66
N GLY A 203 20.41 -4.35 23.73
CA GLY A 203 21.80 -3.93 23.90
C GLY A 203 22.19 -2.67 23.13
N GLU A 204 23.50 -2.51 22.87
CA GLU A 204 24.08 -1.28 22.34
C GLU A 204 23.98 -1.12 20.82
N ALA A 205 23.42 -2.09 20.08
CA ALA A 205 23.40 -2.07 18.63
C ALA A 205 21.98 -2.32 18.04
N PRO A 206 21.12 -1.30 18.00
CA PRO A 206 19.77 -1.41 17.43
C PRO A 206 19.81 -1.89 15.98
N GLY A 207 19.00 -2.91 15.66
CA GLY A 207 18.93 -3.48 14.31
C GLY A 207 19.97 -4.55 13.98
N ALA A 208 20.91 -4.85 14.88
CA ALA A 208 21.93 -5.88 14.65
C ALA A 208 21.32 -7.28 14.42
N ASP A 209 20.32 -7.66 15.24
CA ASP A 209 19.64 -8.95 15.09
C ASP A 209 18.89 -9.06 13.75
N LEU A 210 18.27 -7.98 13.32
CA LEU A 210 17.66 -7.91 12.00
C LEU A 210 18.70 -8.06 10.90
N ALA A 211 19.86 -7.42 11.03
CA ALA A 211 20.95 -7.53 10.04
C ALA A 211 21.46 -8.96 9.94
N VAL A 212 21.66 -9.63 11.08
CA VAL A 212 22.06 -11.06 11.12
C VAL A 212 21.00 -11.91 10.43
N TRP A 213 19.72 -11.70 10.77
CA TRP A 213 18.62 -12.46 10.16
C TRP A 213 18.54 -12.28 8.66
N LEU A 214 18.62 -11.03 8.16
CA LEU A 214 18.61 -10.73 6.72
C LEU A 214 19.84 -11.29 6.00
N SER A 215 21.03 -11.21 6.62
CA SER A 215 22.26 -11.81 6.05
C SER A 215 22.15 -13.32 5.93
N HIS A 216 21.54 -14.01 6.90
CA HIS A 216 21.24 -15.45 6.78
C HIS A 216 20.29 -15.76 5.63
N HIS A 217 19.45 -14.82 5.23
CA HIS A 217 18.58 -14.93 4.06
C HIS A 217 19.26 -14.54 2.74
N GLY A 218 20.54 -14.14 2.77
CA GLY A 218 21.33 -13.80 1.59
C GLY A 218 21.17 -12.35 1.13
N CYS A 219 20.65 -11.45 2.00
CA CYS A 219 20.58 -10.03 1.72
C CYS A 219 21.96 -9.36 2.00
N ASN A 220 22.34 -8.39 1.16
CA ASN A 220 23.48 -7.51 1.39
C ASN A 220 23.04 -6.33 2.26
N VAL A 221 23.39 -6.35 3.54
CA VAL A 221 22.78 -5.48 4.57
C VAL A 221 23.79 -4.56 5.24
N THR A 222 23.42 -3.30 5.43
CA THR A 222 24.13 -2.35 6.29
C THR A 222 23.17 -1.79 7.33
N VAL A 223 23.65 -1.53 8.55
CA VAL A 223 22.90 -0.84 9.61
C VAL A 223 23.39 0.59 9.72
N GLN A 224 22.45 1.52 9.82
CA GLN A 224 22.74 2.96 9.97
C GLN A 224 21.81 3.56 11.01
N GLU A 225 22.39 4.27 11.95
CA GLU A 225 21.64 5.07 12.92
C GLU A 225 21.59 6.53 12.46
N TYR A 226 20.39 7.10 12.56
CA TYR A 226 20.13 8.47 12.12
C TYR A 226 19.50 9.28 13.26
N ALA A 227 20.15 10.39 13.61
CA ALA A 227 19.53 11.40 14.45
C ALA A 227 18.61 12.28 13.57
N THR A 228 17.34 12.42 13.95
CA THR A 228 16.40 13.25 13.18
C THR A 228 16.58 14.74 13.43
N GLY A 229 17.14 15.11 14.58
CA GLY A 229 17.34 16.49 14.98
C GLY A 229 16.01 17.23 15.17
N ARG A 230 15.74 18.22 14.30
CA ARG A 230 14.48 19.00 14.33
C ARG A 230 13.44 18.49 13.33
N LYS A 231 13.76 17.46 12.53
CA LYS A 231 12.85 16.91 11.52
C LYS A 231 11.90 15.89 12.14
N SER A 232 10.77 15.68 11.49
CA SER A 232 9.93 14.52 11.80
C SER A 232 10.64 13.23 11.38
N ILE A 233 10.30 12.10 11.99
CA ILE A 233 10.84 10.79 11.61
C ILE A 233 10.52 10.50 10.13
N SER A 234 9.31 10.81 9.66
CA SER A 234 8.94 10.66 8.24
C SER A 234 9.82 11.51 7.31
N GLY A 235 10.08 12.78 7.68
CA GLY A 235 10.96 13.64 6.92
C GLY A 235 12.39 13.11 6.85
N ALA A 236 12.91 12.57 7.96
CA ALA A 236 14.22 11.94 7.98
C ALA A 236 14.27 10.67 7.13
N ILE A 237 13.22 9.82 7.17
CA ILE A 237 13.11 8.62 6.32
C ILE A 237 13.17 9.01 4.84
N LEU A 238 12.37 10.00 4.42
CA LEU A 238 12.33 10.43 3.02
C LEU A 238 13.66 11.02 2.55
N GLU A 239 14.31 11.84 3.39
CA GLU A 239 15.63 12.38 3.09
C GLU A 239 16.67 11.27 2.90
N ARG A 240 16.69 10.27 3.79
CA ARG A 240 17.64 9.14 3.66
C ARG A 240 17.30 8.25 2.48
N ALA A 241 16.03 8.05 2.17
CA ALA A 241 15.60 7.35 0.97
C ALA A 241 16.10 8.06 -0.30
N GLN A 242 15.96 9.38 -0.36
CA GLN A 242 16.44 10.19 -1.48
C GLN A 242 17.98 10.16 -1.61
N GLU A 243 18.72 10.36 -0.52
CA GLU A 243 20.20 10.34 -0.51
C GLU A 243 20.78 9.01 -0.98
N ARG A 244 20.06 7.91 -0.73
CA ARG A 244 20.45 6.55 -1.13
C ARG A 244 19.86 6.13 -2.46
N ALA A 245 19.11 7.00 -3.13
CA ALA A 245 18.33 6.66 -4.32
C ALA A 245 17.54 5.35 -4.11
N ALA A 246 16.87 5.22 -2.96
CA ALA A 246 16.13 4.02 -2.62
C ALA A 246 14.92 3.84 -3.55
N ASP A 247 14.83 2.67 -4.17
CA ASP A 247 13.71 2.28 -5.01
C ASP A 247 12.47 1.88 -4.18
N LEU A 248 12.70 1.49 -2.92
CA LEU A 248 11.67 1.02 -2.01
C LEU A 248 12.01 1.37 -0.56
N VAL A 249 11.03 1.89 0.17
CA VAL A 249 11.05 1.99 1.63
C VAL A 249 10.19 0.87 2.21
N VAL A 250 10.71 0.16 3.22
CA VAL A 250 9.97 -0.88 3.95
C VAL A 250 9.81 -0.44 5.40
N MET A 251 8.59 -0.36 5.89
CA MET A 251 8.35 0.05 7.28
C MET A 251 7.07 -0.54 7.86
N GLY A 252 7.04 -0.66 9.18
CA GLY A 252 5.82 -0.97 9.91
C GLY A 252 4.83 0.20 9.90
N ALA A 253 3.57 -0.11 9.81
CA ALA A 253 2.48 0.85 9.98
C ALA A 253 1.92 0.76 11.40
N TYR A 254 1.75 1.91 12.05
CA TYR A 254 1.09 2.04 13.36
C TYR A 254 1.67 1.20 14.51
N GLY A 255 2.52 1.80 15.33
CA GLY A 255 2.98 1.21 16.61
C GLY A 255 1.91 1.30 17.71
N ARG A 256 2.08 0.48 18.72
CA ARG A 256 1.33 0.01 19.89
C ARG A 256 0.15 0.79 20.51
N LYS A 257 -0.27 2.01 20.14
CA LYS A 257 -1.30 2.74 20.95
C LYS A 257 -2.41 3.47 20.18
N HIS A 258 -2.42 3.54 18.87
CA HIS A 258 -3.34 4.47 18.17
C HIS A 258 -4.35 3.86 17.20
N TRP A 259 -4.46 2.54 17.11
CA TRP A 259 -5.40 1.89 16.18
C TRP A 259 -6.88 2.07 16.59
N GLN A 260 -7.17 2.19 17.90
CA GLN A 260 -8.56 2.32 18.39
C GLN A 260 -9.17 3.71 18.17
N GLU A 261 -8.36 4.74 17.95
CA GLU A 261 -8.83 6.12 17.88
C GLU A 261 -8.90 6.70 16.45
N ARG A 262 -8.64 5.89 15.38
CA ARG A 262 -8.50 6.38 13.99
C ARG A 262 -7.49 7.55 13.85
N ILE A 263 -6.64 7.75 14.84
CA ILE A 263 -5.61 8.78 14.82
C ILE A 263 -4.37 8.14 14.20
N PHE A 264 -4.18 8.41 12.93
CA PHE A 264 -2.99 8.03 12.18
C PHE A 264 -1.75 8.61 12.88
N GLY A 265 -0.83 7.79 13.35
CA GLY A 265 0.45 8.26 13.87
C GLY A 265 1.16 9.11 12.79
N GLY A 266 1.67 10.27 13.16
CA GLY A 266 2.18 11.27 12.21
C GLY A 266 3.16 10.71 11.16
N THR A 267 4.03 9.77 11.55
CA THR A 267 4.98 9.13 10.62
C THR A 267 4.30 8.29 9.55
N THR A 268 3.39 7.38 9.93
CA THR A 268 2.70 6.50 8.96
C THR A 268 1.82 7.30 8.02
N GLN A 269 1.07 8.28 8.54
CA GLN A 269 0.22 9.14 7.71
C GLN A 269 1.05 9.94 6.70
N SER A 270 2.18 10.52 7.12
CA SER A 270 3.07 11.24 6.21
C SER A 270 3.64 10.31 5.13
N MET A 271 3.97 9.06 5.48
CA MET A 271 4.48 8.09 4.52
C MET A 271 3.40 7.56 3.56
N ILE A 272 2.14 7.53 3.98
CA ILE A 272 1.01 7.24 3.09
C ILE A 272 0.74 8.43 2.15
N ALA A 273 0.82 9.65 2.65
CA ALA A 273 0.49 10.87 1.90
C ALA A 273 1.55 11.25 0.84
N GLN A 274 2.84 10.96 1.09
CA GLN A 274 3.92 11.27 0.15
C GLN A 274 3.79 10.45 -1.14
N GLN A 275 4.44 10.93 -2.23
CA GLN A 275 4.43 10.27 -3.54
C GLN A 275 5.85 10.18 -4.16
N ASP A 276 6.89 10.43 -3.37
CA ASP A 276 8.27 10.55 -3.87
C ASP A 276 8.94 9.18 -4.06
N VAL A 277 8.61 8.21 -3.21
CA VAL A 277 9.21 6.87 -3.22
C VAL A 277 8.16 5.79 -2.95
N ALA A 278 8.30 4.63 -3.59
CA ALA A 278 7.46 3.48 -3.27
C ALA A 278 7.66 3.05 -1.82
N VAL A 279 6.56 2.76 -1.12
CA VAL A 279 6.60 2.32 0.27
C VAL A 279 5.80 1.04 0.46
N LEU A 280 6.40 0.04 1.13
CA LEU A 280 5.74 -1.17 1.56
C LEU A 280 5.49 -1.10 3.06
N LEU A 281 4.22 -1.18 3.42
CA LEU A 281 3.70 -1.07 4.78
C LEU A 281 3.09 -2.40 5.23
N ALA A 282 3.28 -2.78 6.49
CA ALA A 282 2.50 -3.85 7.13
C ALA A 282 2.21 -3.51 8.59
N HIS A 283 1.14 -4.09 9.12
CA HIS A 283 0.71 -3.91 10.51
C HIS A 283 0.83 -5.21 11.32
#